data_ca652c2ffc3e4a8a34ace02c120ee875
#
_entry.id   ca652c2ffc3e4a8a34ace02c120ee875
#
_cell.length_a   1.000
_cell.length_b   1.000
_cell.length_c   1.000
_cell.angle_alpha   90.00
_cell.angle_beta   90.00
_cell.angle_gamma   90.00
#
_symmetry.space_group_name_H-M   'P 1'
#
loop_
_entity.id
_entity.type
_entity.pdbx_description
1 polymer ?
#
loop_
_entity_poly.entity_id
_entity_poly.type
_entity_poly.pdbx_seq_one_letter_code
_entity_poly.pdbx_strand_id
1 'polypeptide(L)'
;TIFTKSPRKICTSDKNFENNMEAYAKVLEISKNHGLDLLVENVVCNQKDPMSHWCELVKKYPDIHFVFDTKMAAFHSQLDLLYEEEYAWLWKEGHIRHYHVNDYGGGHMDWKNLKTLPMGKGHVDFDKFFAHVRKTGYEEHFTVESTAFDSTGAVDVEMLNEQFAKIKKLATSV
;
A
#
# COMPACT_ATOMS: atom_id res chain seq x y z
N THR A 1 5.42 -10.26 -0.10
CA THR A 1 6.15 -9.13 -0.70
C THR A 1 7.36 -9.68 -1.42
N ILE A 2 7.44 -9.56 -2.74
CA ILE A 2 8.60 -9.99 -3.52
C ILE A 2 9.62 -8.86 -3.47
N PHE A 3 10.51 -8.90 -2.48
CA PHE A 3 11.63 -7.96 -2.38
C PHE A 3 12.71 -8.36 -3.38
N THR A 4 13.03 -7.49 -4.29
CA THR A 4 14.17 -7.66 -5.17
C THR A 4 15.36 -6.86 -4.65
N LYS A 5 16.56 -7.39 -4.82
CA LYS A 5 17.81 -6.83 -4.26
C LYS A 5 18.17 -5.40 -4.74
N SER A 6 17.44 -4.83 -5.70
CA SER A 6 17.67 -3.46 -6.17
C SER A 6 16.39 -2.86 -6.75
N PRO A 7 15.57 -2.20 -5.94
CA PRO A 7 14.33 -1.55 -6.40
C PRO A 7 14.55 -0.59 -7.56
N ARG A 8 15.73 0.05 -7.63
CA ARG A 8 16.04 1.04 -8.67
C ARG A 8 16.19 0.49 -10.08
N LYS A 9 16.40 -0.83 -10.26
CA LYS A 9 16.63 -1.44 -11.58
C LYS A 9 15.40 -2.12 -12.17
N ILE A 10 14.36 -2.38 -11.39
CA ILE A 10 13.29 -3.31 -11.75
C ILE A 10 12.26 -2.71 -12.69
N CYS A 11 12.02 -1.42 -12.59
CA CYS A 11 10.91 -0.77 -13.28
C CYS A 11 11.33 0.27 -14.31
N THR A 12 12.57 0.20 -14.81
CA THR A 12 13.11 1.16 -15.77
C THR A 12 13.02 0.70 -17.23
N SER A 13 12.65 -0.55 -17.49
CA SER A 13 12.53 -1.08 -18.84
C SER A 13 11.26 -1.90 -19.02
N ASP A 14 10.73 -1.91 -20.24
CA ASP A 14 9.56 -2.71 -20.62
C ASP A 14 9.79 -4.20 -20.35
N LYS A 15 11.03 -4.69 -20.53
CA LYS A 15 11.40 -6.07 -20.23
C LYS A 15 11.28 -6.42 -18.74
N ASN A 16 11.61 -5.51 -17.84
CA ASN A 16 11.44 -5.75 -16.39
C ASN A 16 9.97 -5.76 -16.01
N PHE A 17 9.15 -4.93 -16.63
CA PHE A 17 7.71 -4.97 -16.46
C PHE A 17 7.13 -6.32 -16.93
N GLU A 18 7.48 -6.77 -18.12
CA GLU A 18 7.07 -8.08 -18.65
C GLU A 18 7.48 -9.23 -17.74
N ASN A 19 8.74 -9.25 -17.28
CA ASN A 19 9.23 -10.27 -16.33
C ASN A 19 8.45 -10.26 -15.01
N ASN A 20 8.09 -9.08 -14.51
CA ASN A 20 7.27 -8.97 -13.30
C ASN A 20 5.85 -9.50 -13.54
N MET A 21 5.25 -9.18 -14.68
CA MET A 21 3.92 -9.70 -15.04
C MET A 21 3.90 -11.23 -15.15
N GLU A 22 4.96 -11.84 -15.67
CA GLU A 22 5.11 -13.31 -15.69
C GLU A 22 5.29 -13.89 -14.29
N ALA A 23 6.07 -13.21 -13.43
CA ALA A 23 6.24 -13.63 -12.04
C ALA A 23 4.92 -13.58 -11.26
N TYR A 24 4.13 -12.53 -11.45
CA TYR A 24 2.79 -12.42 -10.86
C TYR A 24 1.87 -13.56 -11.30
N ALA A 25 1.89 -13.92 -12.60
CA ALA A 25 1.09 -15.03 -13.10
C ALA A 25 1.41 -16.35 -12.37
N LYS A 26 2.70 -16.65 -12.21
CA LYS A 26 3.16 -17.87 -11.52
C LYS A 26 2.77 -17.89 -10.05
N VAL A 27 2.94 -16.76 -9.35
CA VAL A 27 2.58 -16.63 -7.93
C VAL A 27 1.06 -16.70 -7.75
N LEU A 28 0.29 -16.08 -8.65
CA LEU A 28 -1.18 -16.15 -8.64
C LEU A 28 -1.69 -17.58 -8.83
N GLU A 29 -1.09 -18.34 -9.73
CA GLU A 29 -1.41 -19.77 -9.91
C GLU A 29 -1.12 -20.59 -8.65
N ILE A 30 0.07 -20.39 -8.05
CA ILE A 30 0.44 -21.07 -6.80
C ILE A 30 -0.54 -20.72 -5.69
N SER A 31 -0.87 -19.43 -5.51
CA SER A 31 -1.79 -18.99 -4.46
C SER A 31 -3.19 -19.59 -4.62
N LYS A 32 -3.73 -19.62 -5.84
CA LYS A 32 -5.02 -20.26 -6.16
C LYS A 32 -5.01 -21.77 -5.84
N ASN A 33 -3.93 -22.47 -6.18
CA ASN A 33 -3.80 -23.90 -5.91
C ASN A 33 -3.71 -24.24 -4.42
N HIS A 34 -3.34 -23.26 -3.58
CA HIS A 34 -3.27 -23.40 -2.12
C HIS A 34 -4.42 -22.71 -1.37
N GLY A 35 -5.43 -22.17 -2.07
CA GLY A 35 -6.55 -21.47 -1.45
C GLY A 35 -6.14 -20.15 -0.76
N LEU A 36 -5.07 -19.52 -1.24
CA LEU A 36 -4.54 -18.26 -0.72
C LEU A 36 -4.94 -17.11 -1.63
N ASP A 37 -5.24 -15.95 -1.06
CA ASP A 37 -5.44 -14.72 -1.81
C ASP A 37 -4.09 -14.01 -2.00
N LEU A 38 -3.72 -13.71 -3.26
CA LEU A 38 -2.50 -12.96 -3.58
C LEU A 38 -2.81 -11.48 -3.61
N LEU A 39 -2.16 -10.73 -2.75
CA LEU A 39 -2.26 -9.27 -2.73
C LEU A 39 -0.96 -8.64 -3.23
N VAL A 40 -1.08 -7.70 -4.15
CA VAL A 40 0.06 -6.93 -4.69
C VAL A 40 0.05 -5.54 -4.08
N GLU A 41 1.16 -5.17 -3.47
CA GLU A 41 1.31 -3.87 -2.81
C GLU A 41 1.83 -2.79 -3.78
N ASN A 42 1.46 -1.53 -3.57
CA ASN A 42 2.00 -0.35 -4.25
C ASN A 42 3.41 0.02 -3.77
N VAL A 43 4.32 -0.95 -3.82
CA VAL A 43 5.71 -0.76 -3.37
C VAL A 43 6.55 0.08 -4.34
N VAL A 44 7.70 0.49 -3.84
CA VAL A 44 8.71 1.35 -4.48
C VAL A 44 9.38 0.71 -5.73
N CYS A 45 8.72 -0.17 -6.43
CA CYS A 45 9.31 -0.86 -7.56
C CYS A 45 9.03 -0.20 -8.91
N ASN A 46 8.11 0.74 -8.98
CA ASN A 46 7.79 1.44 -10.22
C ASN A 46 8.17 2.92 -10.12
N GLN A 47 9.12 3.35 -10.95
CA GLN A 47 9.54 4.75 -11.01
C GLN A 47 8.49 5.67 -11.65
N LYS A 48 7.58 5.11 -12.45
CA LYS A 48 6.58 5.92 -13.12
C LYS A 48 5.38 6.11 -12.23
N ASP A 49 4.74 5.02 -11.85
CA ASP A 49 3.41 5.12 -11.28
C ASP A 49 2.89 3.75 -10.84
N PRO A 50 2.92 3.41 -9.54
CA PRO A 50 2.38 2.14 -9.06
C PRO A 50 0.90 1.93 -9.40
N MET A 51 0.09 3.00 -9.44
CA MET A 51 -1.33 2.90 -9.78
C MET A 51 -1.54 2.51 -11.24
N SER A 52 -0.75 3.04 -12.17
CA SER A 52 -0.76 2.59 -13.57
C SER A 52 -0.39 1.12 -13.70
N HIS A 53 0.53 0.63 -12.88
CA HIS A 53 0.90 -0.77 -12.80
C HIS A 53 -0.29 -1.66 -12.40
N TRP A 54 -1.03 -1.25 -11.41
CA TRP A 54 -2.22 -1.96 -10.98
C TRP A 54 -3.28 -2.02 -12.07
N CYS A 55 -3.48 -0.91 -12.79
CA CYS A 55 -4.38 -0.89 -13.94
C CYS A 55 -3.99 -1.91 -15.01
N GLU A 56 -2.70 -2.04 -15.32
CA GLU A 56 -2.22 -3.04 -16.27
C GLU A 56 -2.33 -4.48 -15.73
N LEU A 57 -2.08 -4.68 -14.43
CA LEU A 57 -2.24 -5.97 -13.79
C LEU A 57 -3.69 -6.46 -13.83
N VAL A 58 -4.66 -5.61 -13.50
CA VAL A 58 -6.09 -5.98 -13.52
C VAL A 58 -6.57 -6.28 -14.93
N LYS A 59 -6.14 -5.52 -15.95
CA LYS A 59 -6.46 -5.83 -17.35
C LYS A 59 -6.03 -7.24 -17.74
N LYS A 60 -4.88 -7.69 -17.24
CA LYS A 60 -4.32 -9.01 -17.57
C LYS A 60 -4.78 -10.11 -16.62
N TYR A 61 -4.99 -9.77 -15.35
CA TYR A 61 -5.37 -10.68 -14.28
C TYR A 61 -6.55 -10.09 -13.48
N PRO A 62 -7.81 -10.20 -13.99
CA PRO A 62 -8.97 -9.54 -13.40
C PRO A 62 -9.26 -9.93 -11.95
N ASP A 63 -8.80 -11.11 -11.51
CA ASP A 63 -9.00 -11.60 -10.14
C ASP A 63 -7.88 -11.20 -9.18
N ILE A 64 -6.97 -10.31 -9.60
CA ILE A 64 -5.86 -9.88 -8.73
C ILE A 64 -6.35 -8.86 -7.69
N HIS A 65 -5.84 -8.96 -6.48
CA HIS A 65 -6.15 -8.04 -5.39
C HIS A 65 -4.91 -7.24 -4.96
N PHE A 66 -5.14 -6.15 -4.24
CA PHE A 66 -4.10 -5.21 -3.88
C PHE A 66 -4.08 -4.88 -2.38
N VAL A 67 -2.87 -4.62 -1.90
CA VAL A 67 -2.62 -3.89 -0.64
C VAL A 67 -2.32 -2.45 -0.98
N PHE A 68 -3.05 -1.51 -0.39
CA PHE A 68 -2.74 -0.10 -0.50
C PHE A 68 -1.94 0.36 0.72
N ASP A 69 -0.67 0.70 0.51
CA ASP A 69 0.18 1.30 1.53
C ASP A 69 0.16 2.82 1.42
N THR A 70 -0.25 3.51 2.48
CA THR A 70 -0.38 4.97 2.51
C THR A 70 0.96 5.69 2.42
N LYS A 71 2.02 5.13 3.00
CA LYS A 71 3.40 5.67 2.90
C LYS A 71 3.91 5.57 1.47
N MET A 72 3.70 4.43 0.80
CA MET A 72 4.12 4.25 -0.59
C MET A 72 3.36 5.17 -1.53
N ALA A 73 2.06 5.32 -1.32
CA ALA A 73 1.25 6.28 -2.09
C ALA A 73 1.75 7.72 -1.89
N ALA A 74 2.05 8.12 -0.64
CA ALA A 74 2.60 9.45 -0.35
C ALA A 74 4.01 9.64 -0.96
N PHE A 75 4.89 8.63 -0.88
CA PHE A 75 6.21 8.65 -1.49
C PHE A 75 6.16 8.90 -3.00
N HIS A 76 5.20 8.30 -3.70
CA HIS A 76 4.97 8.49 -5.13
C HIS A 76 4.09 9.70 -5.46
N SER A 77 3.66 10.47 -4.48
CA SER A 77 2.67 11.57 -4.64
C SER A 77 1.36 11.10 -5.28
N GLN A 78 0.91 9.91 -4.93
CA GLN A 78 -0.28 9.25 -5.48
C GLN A 78 -1.41 9.08 -4.47
N LEU A 79 -1.26 9.63 -3.26
CA LEU A 79 -2.29 9.50 -2.23
C LEU A 79 -3.62 10.12 -2.65
N ASP A 80 -3.59 11.23 -3.39
CA ASP A 80 -4.78 11.91 -3.87
C ASP A 80 -5.54 11.15 -4.96
N LEU A 81 -4.89 10.22 -5.67
CA LEU A 81 -5.56 9.36 -6.66
C LEU A 81 -6.66 8.48 -6.04
N LEU A 82 -6.56 8.20 -4.73
CA LEU A 82 -7.64 7.55 -3.98
C LEU A 82 -8.99 8.23 -4.14
N TYR A 83 -8.99 9.54 -4.33
CA TYR A 83 -10.19 10.38 -4.32
C TYR A 83 -10.69 10.69 -5.73
N GLU A 84 -9.96 10.27 -6.76
CA GLU A 84 -10.30 10.51 -8.16
C GLU A 84 -11.25 9.43 -8.68
N GLU A 85 -12.31 9.85 -9.37
CA GLU A 85 -13.32 8.93 -9.91
C GLU A 85 -12.72 7.94 -10.93
N GLU A 86 -11.63 8.32 -11.60
CA GLU A 86 -10.90 7.46 -12.54
C GLU A 86 -10.40 6.16 -11.90
N TYR A 87 -10.06 6.20 -10.60
CA TYR A 87 -9.55 5.04 -9.85
C TYR A 87 -10.62 4.40 -8.95
N ALA A 88 -11.84 4.93 -8.93
CA ALA A 88 -12.89 4.44 -8.04
C ALA A 88 -13.25 2.96 -8.25
N TRP A 89 -13.02 2.43 -9.43
CA TRP A 89 -13.23 1.02 -9.76
C TRP A 89 -12.39 0.07 -8.87
N LEU A 90 -11.19 0.47 -8.45
CA LEU A 90 -10.33 -0.32 -7.54
C LEU A 90 -11.07 -0.71 -6.25
N TRP A 91 -11.91 0.18 -5.75
CA TRP A 91 -12.71 -0.03 -4.54
C TRP A 91 -14.09 -0.58 -4.85
N LYS A 92 -14.77 -0.02 -5.87
CA LYS A 92 -16.13 -0.44 -6.26
C LYS A 92 -16.17 -1.90 -6.72
N GLU A 93 -15.11 -2.40 -7.34
CA GLU A 93 -15.00 -3.79 -7.80
C GLU A 93 -14.28 -4.71 -6.80
N GLY A 94 -13.88 -4.17 -5.64
CA GLY A 94 -13.31 -4.95 -4.54
C GLY A 94 -11.87 -5.40 -4.74
N HIS A 95 -11.10 -4.69 -5.58
CA HIS A 95 -9.69 -5.01 -5.80
C HIS A 95 -8.79 -4.67 -4.62
N ILE A 96 -9.12 -3.64 -3.83
CA ILE A 96 -8.38 -3.32 -2.60
C ILE A 96 -8.90 -4.20 -1.46
N ARG A 97 -8.05 -5.11 -0.98
CA ARG A 97 -8.39 -6.10 0.06
C ARG A 97 -7.60 -5.90 1.35
N HIS A 98 -6.64 -4.98 1.35
CA HIS A 98 -5.85 -4.72 2.54
C HIS A 98 -5.25 -3.31 2.50
N TYR A 99 -5.07 -2.72 3.68
CA TYR A 99 -4.39 -1.43 3.84
C TYR A 99 -3.20 -1.56 4.79
N HIS A 100 -2.05 -1.06 4.35
CA HIS A 100 -0.95 -0.72 5.25
C HIS A 100 -1.05 0.76 5.63
N VAL A 101 -1.13 1.03 6.92
CA VAL A 101 -1.36 2.37 7.46
C VAL A 101 -0.08 2.89 8.10
N ASN A 102 0.66 3.68 7.35
CA ASN A 102 1.93 4.24 7.75
C ASN A 102 2.02 5.70 7.31
N ASP A 103 2.76 6.52 8.05
CA ASP A 103 2.98 7.91 7.67
C ASP A 103 4.30 8.10 6.91
N TYR A 104 4.39 9.21 6.19
CA TYR A 104 5.55 9.60 5.39
C TYR A 104 5.86 11.07 5.57
N GLY A 105 7.14 11.40 5.76
CA GLY A 105 7.60 12.77 6.01
C GLY A 105 8.47 13.37 4.91
N GLY A 106 8.73 12.61 3.83
CA GLY A 106 9.57 13.06 2.71
C GLY A 106 8.78 13.69 1.56
N GLY A 107 9.49 14.12 0.52
CA GLY A 107 8.91 14.61 -0.73
C GLY A 107 8.70 13.50 -1.77
N HIS A 108 8.36 13.90 -3.02
CA HIS A 108 8.19 12.96 -4.12
C HIS A 108 9.45 12.15 -4.36
N MET A 109 9.35 10.83 -4.24
CA MET A 109 10.45 9.87 -4.42
C MET A 109 11.72 10.23 -3.63
N ASP A 110 11.54 10.79 -2.44
CA ASP A 110 12.65 11.15 -1.55
C ASP A 110 13.23 9.93 -0.84
N TRP A 111 14.12 9.24 -1.52
CA TRP A 111 14.76 8.02 -1.05
C TRP A 111 15.53 8.19 0.27
N LYS A 112 16.03 9.40 0.54
CA LYS A 112 16.79 9.70 1.76
C LYS A 112 15.86 9.65 2.99
N ASN A 113 14.62 10.09 2.82
CA ASN A 113 13.61 10.17 3.87
C ASN A 113 12.55 9.06 3.75
N LEU A 114 12.81 8.00 2.97
CA LEU A 114 11.93 6.85 2.89
C LEU A 114 12.02 6.04 4.21
N LYS A 115 11.32 6.53 5.21
CA LYS A 115 11.19 5.91 6.53
C LYS A 115 9.72 5.69 6.82
N THR A 116 9.39 4.57 7.46
CA THR A 116 8.07 4.31 8.00
C THR A 116 7.88 5.12 9.27
N LEU A 117 6.93 6.03 9.29
CA LEU A 117 6.62 6.87 10.43
C LEU A 117 5.28 6.43 11.06
N PRO A 118 5.13 6.54 12.37
CA PRO A 118 3.83 6.43 13.03
C PRO A 118 2.84 7.47 12.52
N MET A 119 1.56 7.14 12.48
CA MET A 119 0.48 8.06 12.09
C MET A 119 0.55 9.41 12.81
N GLY A 120 0.55 10.49 12.05
CA GLY A 120 0.62 11.87 12.52
C GLY A 120 2.04 12.37 12.81
N LYS A 121 3.06 11.63 12.37
CA LYS A 121 4.47 12.06 12.39
C LYS A 121 5.01 12.47 11.02
N GLY A 122 4.21 12.33 9.97
CA GLY A 122 4.46 12.76 8.60
C GLY A 122 3.40 13.75 8.13
N HIS A 123 3.03 13.64 6.85
CA HIS A 123 2.09 14.56 6.21
C HIS A 123 0.86 13.88 5.59
N VAL A 124 0.67 12.56 5.82
CA VAL A 124 -0.53 11.86 5.34
C VAL A 124 -1.76 12.35 6.11
N ASP A 125 -2.76 12.84 5.37
CA ASP A 125 -4.05 13.23 5.95
C ASP A 125 -4.91 12.00 6.23
N PHE A 126 -4.76 11.43 7.43
CA PHE A 126 -5.49 10.24 7.84
C PHE A 126 -6.98 10.49 8.09
N ASP A 127 -7.39 11.69 8.42
CA ASP A 127 -8.81 12.01 8.56
C ASP A 127 -9.50 11.91 7.19
N LYS A 128 -8.91 12.51 6.16
CA LYS A 128 -9.38 12.39 4.76
C LYS A 128 -9.32 10.96 4.26
N PHE A 129 -8.21 10.24 4.53
CA PHE A 129 -8.02 8.86 4.14
C PHE A 129 -9.11 7.95 4.72
N PHE A 130 -9.30 7.94 6.03
CA PHE A 130 -10.30 7.08 6.65
C PHE A 130 -11.74 7.49 6.32
N ALA A 131 -12.00 8.79 6.14
CA ALA A 131 -13.30 9.25 5.64
C ALA A 131 -13.61 8.69 4.24
N HIS A 132 -12.60 8.58 3.38
CA HIS A 132 -12.75 7.92 2.08
C HIS A 132 -12.96 6.41 2.23
N VAL A 133 -12.12 5.72 2.99
CA VAL A 133 -12.21 4.26 3.18
C VAL A 133 -13.59 3.86 3.72
N ARG A 134 -14.13 4.59 4.70
CA ARG A 134 -15.50 4.34 5.19
C ARG A 134 -16.57 4.43 4.09
N LYS A 135 -16.43 5.40 3.17
CA LYS A 135 -17.36 5.55 2.04
C LYS A 135 -17.32 4.40 1.05
N THR A 136 -16.21 3.66 0.98
CA THR A 136 -16.08 2.49 0.11
C THR A 136 -16.78 1.25 0.67
N GLY A 137 -17.20 1.27 1.94
CA GLY A 137 -17.75 0.10 2.61
C GLY A 137 -16.73 -0.96 2.99
N TYR A 138 -15.45 -0.57 3.09
CA TYR A 138 -14.38 -1.50 3.47
C TYR A 138 -14.51 -1.94 4.93
N GLU A 139 -14.56 -3.25 5.17
CA GLU A 139 -14.76 -3.86 6.50
C GLU A 139 -13.63 -4.84 6.88
N GLU A 140 -12.55 -4.90 6.09
CA GLU A 140 -11.45 -5.82 6.33
C GLU A 140 -10.37 -5.22 7.25
N HIS A 141 -9.13 -5.63 7.11
CA HIS A 141 -8.08 -5.37 8.09
C HIS A 141 -7.15 -4.21 7.69
N PHE A 142 -6.65 -3.50 8.71
CA PHE A 142 -5.57 -2.53 8.58
C PHE A 142 -4.32 -3.06 9.29
N THR A 143 -3.18 -2.98 8.62
CA THR A 143 -1.88 -3.31 9.23
C THR A 143 -1.08 -2.05 9.49
N VAL A 144 -0.53 -1.93 10.69
CA VAL A 144 0.49 -0.93 11.04
C VAL A 144 1.86 -1.56 10.84
N GLU A 145 2.62 -1.03 9.88
CA GLU A 145 4.00 -1.47 9.63
C GLU A 145 5.04 -0.60 10.34
N SER A 146 4.62 0.29 11.21
CA SER A 146 5.56 1.19 11.87
C SER A 146 6.62 0.40 12.63
N THR A 147 7.87 0.81 12.47
CA THR A 147 8.99 0.32 13.29
C THR A 147 8.82 0.88 14.70
N ALA A 148 8.01 0.20 15.48
CA ALA A 148 7.71 0.55 16.85
C ALA A 148 8.82 0.06 17.78
N PHE A 149 10.04 0.55 17.58
CA PHE A 149 11.16 0.27 18.47
C PHE A 149 11.60 1.54 19.18
N ASP A 150 11.81 1.43 20.47
CA ASP A 150 12.39 2.49 21.27
C ASP A 150 13.90 2.64 21.02
N SER A 151 14.54 3.57 21.71
CA SER A 151 15.98 3.82 21.58
C SER A 151 16.87 2.66 22.05
N THR A 152 16.33 1.68 22.74
CA THR A 152 17.01 0.46 23.20
C THR A 152 16.87 -0.70 22.23
N GLY A 153 16.02 -0.56 21.22
CA GLY A 153 15.65 -1.63 20.28
C GLY A 153 14.55 -2.55 20.79
N ALA A 154 13.93 -2.24 21.92
CA ALA A 154 12.76 -2.94 22.40
C ALA A 154 11.49 -2.45 21.69
N VAL A 155 10.46 -3.29 21.66
CA VAL A 155 9.16 -2.92 21.08
C VAL A 155 8.49 -1.85 21.95
N ASP A 156 8.18 -0.70 21.35
CA ASP A 156 7.43 0.37 21.98
C ASP A 156 5.93 0.04 21.96
N VAL A 157 5.49 -0.69 22.98
CA VAL A 157 4.12 -1.15 23.11
C VAL A 157 3.14 0.02 23.31
N GLU A 158 3.58 1.08 23.98
CA GLU A 158 2.75 2.27 24.22
C GLU A 158 2.43 2.96 22.90
N MET A 159 3.45 3.23 22.07
CA MET A 159 3.26 3.79 20.74
C MET A 159 2.35 2.91 19.86
N LEU A 160 2.53 1.58 19.89
CA LEU A 160 1.66 0.68 19.12
C LEU A 160 0.19 0.78 19.56
N ASN A 161 -0.05 0.79 20.88
CA ASN A 161 -1.40 0.94 21.42
C ASN A 161 -2.05 2.27 21.02
N GLU A 162 -1.28 3.36 21.03
CA GLU A 162 -1.75 4.65 20.52
C GLU A 162 -2.13 4.60 19.04
N GLN A 163 -1.30 3.94 18.20
CA GLN A 163 -1.58 3.78 16.76
C GLN A 163 -2.88 2.99 16.55
N PHE A 164 -3.05 1.86 17.24
CA PHE A 164 -4.26 1.05 17.14
C PHE A 164 -5.50 1.79 17.61
N ALA A 165 -5.42 2.52 18.73
CA ALA A 165 -6.53 3.34 19.23
C ALA A 165 -6.93 4.42 18.22
N LYS A 166 -5.95 5.07 17.59
CA LYS A 166 -6.17 6.10 16.55
C LYS A 166 -6.83 5.51 15.31
N ILE A 167 -6.33 4.38 14.79
CA ILE A 167 -6.93 3.69 13.65
C ILE A 167 -8.36 3.30 13.96
N LYS A 168 -8.59 2.65 15.10
CA LYS A 168 -9.93 2.24 15.53
C LYS A 168 -10.89 3.42 15.56
N LYS A 169 -10.47 4.54 16.17
CA LYS A 169 -11.28 5.76 16.22
C LYS A 169 -11.61 6.26 14.82
N LEU A 170 -10.62 6.41 13.94
CA LEU A 170 -10.81 6.96 12.59
C LEU A 170 -11.59 6.03 11.67
N ALA A 171 -11.40 4.72 11.78
CA ALA A 171 -12.13 3.73 10.98
C ALA A 171 -13.62 3.63 11.36
N THR A 172 -13.98 3.93 12.63
CA THR A 172 -15.36 3.77 13.14
C THR A 172 -16.08 5.10 13.38
N SER A 173 -15.44 6.26 13.19
CA SER A 173 -16.09 7.57 13.35
C SER A 173 -17.20 7.76 12.30
N VAL A 174 -18.42 8.08 12.77
CA VAL A 174 -19.58 8.40 11.92
C VAL A 174 -19.51 9.85 11.46
#